data_4ffa49ee6c633d1e0c3ffdf43326d622
#
_entry.id   4ffa49ee6c633d1e0c3ffdf43326d622
#
_cell.length_a   1.000
_cell.length_b   1.000
_cell.length_c   1.000
_cell.angle_alpha   90.00
_cell.angle_beta   90.00
_cell.angle_gamma   90.00
#
_symmetry.space_group_name_H-M   'P 1'
#
loop_
_entity.id
_entity.type
_entity.pdbx_description
1 polymer ?
#
loop_
_entity_poly.entity_id
_entity_poly.type
_entity_poly.pdbx_seq_one_letter_code
_entity_poly.pdbx_strand_id
1 'polypeptide(L)' 'MQLVINTYGSYLQRNGDLFKIKTEENKVVEVSCKKVSSILISTAATITTDAIKMAMDNNIDVVFLDDFG' A
#
# COMPACT_ATOMS: atom_id res chain seq x y z
N MET A 1 -8.68 1.46 9.00
CA MET A 1 -7.85 2.66 8.76
C MET A 1 -7.56 2.80 7.28
N GLN A 2 -7.28 3.98 6.83
CA GLN A 2 -6.78 4.21 5.48
C GLN A 2 -5.25 4.20 5.49
N LEU A 3 -4.67 3.39 4.61
CA LEU A 3 -3.22 3.34 4.42
C LEU A 3 -2.86 4.31 3.29
N VAL A 4 -2.07 5.33 3.60
CA VAL A 4 -1.69 6.36 2.62
C VAL A 4 -0.24 6.16 2.22
N ILE A 5 -0.01 6.03 0.91
CA ILE A 5 1.33 5.92 0.34
C ILE A 5 1.60 7.20 -0.44
N ASN A 6 2.35 8.10 0.19
CA ASN A 6 2.64 9.44 -0.34
C ASN A 6 4.15 9.74 -0.43
N THR A 7 5.00 8.74 -0.21
CA THR A 7 6.44 8.90 -0.35
C THR A 7 6.89 8.30 -1.67
N TYR A 8 7.48 9.13 -2.52
CA TYR A 8 7.97 8.71 -3.84
C TYR A 8 8.90 7.50 -3.73
N GLY A 9 8.71 6.54 -4.62
CA GLY A 9 9.56 5.36 -4.66
C GLY A 9 9.24 4.31 -3.59
N SER A 10 8.13 4.44 -2.90
CA SER A 10 7.70 3.44 -1.92
C SER A 10 7.42 2.10 -2.58
N TYR A 11 7.64 1.05 -1.83
CA TYR A 11 7.42 -0.32 -2.26
C TYR A 11 6.42 -0.98 -1.33
N LEU A 12 5.25 -1.33 -1.86
CA LEU A 12 4.20 -2.03 -1.11
C LEU A 12 4.23 -3.51 -1.47
N GLN A 13 4.44 -4.34 -0.47
CA GLN A 13 4.49 -5.78 -0.65
C GLN A 13 3.71 -6.48 0.45
N ARG A 14 3.50 -7.76 0.26
CA ARG A 14 2.82 -8.63 1.22
C ARG A 14 3.85 -9.39 2.04
N ASN A 15 3.62 -9.45 3.35
CA ASN A 15 4.36 -10.32 4.25
C ASN A 15 3.37 -11.05 5.14
N GLY A 16 2.98 -12.29 4.74
CA GLY A 16 1.91 -13.01 5.42
C GLY A 16 0.59 -12.24 5.31
N ASP A 17 0.00 -11.89 6.44
CA ASP A 17 -1.23 -11.08 6.51
C ASP A 17 -0.94 -9.59 6.65
N LEU A 18 0.31 -9.19 6.50
CA LEU A 18 0.72 -7.80 6.65
C LEU A 18 0.99 -7.16 5.30
N PHE A 19 0.58 -5.89 5.17
CA PHE A 19 1.12 -5.01 4.15
C PHE A 19 2.44 -4.47 4.67
N LYS A 20 3.49 -4.61 3.88
CA LYS A 20 4.81 -4.11 4.21
C LYS A 20 5.15 -2.99 3.25
N ILE A 21 5.37 -1.80 3.78
CA ILE A 21 5.73 -0.63 2.99
C ILE A 21 7.19 -0.31 3.28
N LYS A 22 8.01 -0.29 2.24
CA LYS A 22 9.42 0.05 2.33
C LYS A 22 9.69 1.29 1.52
N THR A 23 10.39 2.26 2.11
CA THR A 23 10.79 3.47 1.42
C THR A 23 12.24 3.37 0.92
N GLU A 24 12.64 4.28 0.04
CA GLU A 24 14.02 4.34 -0.45
C GLU A 24 15.04 4.58 0.67
N GLU A 25 14.60 5.20 1.76
CA GLU A 25 15.44 5.42 2.95
C GLU A 25 15.49 4.21 3.87
N ASN A 26 15.01 3.05 3.41
CA ASN A 26 14.96 1.80 4.17
C ASN A 26 14.06 1.87 5.41
N LYS A 27 13.14 2.80 5.47
CA LYS A 27 12.10 2.78 6.49
C LYS A 27 11.08 1.72 6.12
N VAL A 28 10.70 0.92 7.12
CA VAL A 28 9.75 -0.17 6.92
C VAL A 28 8.59 0.01 7.89
N VAL A 29 7.39 -0.07 7.34
CA VAL A 29 6.14 -0.06 8.13
C VAL A 29 5.37 -1.31 7.76
N GLU A 30 4.85 -2.01 8.76
CA GLU A 30 3.99 -3.17 8.56
C GLU A 30 2.66 -2.95 9.24
N VAL A 31 1.57 -3.29 8.55
CA VAL A 31 0.23 -3.15 9.09
C VAL A 31 -0.62 -4.35 8.67
N SER A 32 -1.41 -4.86 9.61
CA SER A 32 -2.30 -5.99 9.32
C SER A 32 -3.34 -5.60 8.27
N CYS A 33 -3.56 -6.50 7.31
CA CYS A 33 -4.59 -6.30 6.29
C CYS A 33 -6.00 -6.16 6.91
N LYS A 34 -6.22 -6.72 8.08
CA LYS A 34 -7.51 -6.63 8.78
C LYS A 34 -7.79 -5.24 9.34
N LYS A 35 -6.77 -4.41 9.49
CA LYS A 35 -6.90 -3.04 10.00
C LYS A 35 -7.06 -2.01 8.90
N VAL A 36 -6.86 -2.41 7.64
CA VAL A 36 -6.87 -1.49 6.51
C VAL A 36 -8.21 -1.56 5.82
N SER A 37 -8.87 -0.43 5.66
CA SER A 37 -10.12 -0.29 4.90
C SER A 37 -9.89 0.15 3.47
N SER A 38 -8.86 0.94 3.24
CA SER A 38 -8.50 1.42 1.91
C SER A 38 -7.02 1.76 1.83
N ILE A 39 -6.49 1.71 0.62
CA ILE A 39 -5.11 2.10 0.33
C ILE A 39 -5.17 3.24 -0.68
N LEU A 40 -4.60 4.38 -0.31
CA LEU A 40 -4.54 5.58 -1.13
C LEU A 40 -3.11 5.80 -1.59
N ILE A 41 -2.91 5.81 -2.89
CA ILE A 41 -1.59 5.99 -3.49
C ILE A 41 -1.57 7.30 -4.24
N SER A 42 -0.80 8.26 -3.74
CA SER A 42 -0.75 9.63 -4.27
C SER A 42 0.58 9.99 -4.91
N THR A 43 1.43 8.99 -5.13
CA THR A 43 2.74 9.20 -5.75
C THR A 43 3.16 7.93 -6.50
N ALA A 44 4.24 8.02 -7.28
CA ALA A 44 4.79 6.85 -7.93
C ALA A 44 5.32 5.87 -6.89
N ALA A 45 4.82 4.64 -6.94
CA ALA A 45 5.18 3.57 -6.03
C ALA A 45 5.11 2.24 -6.76
N THR A 46 5.77 1.24 -6.21
CA THR A 46 5.70 -0.13 -6.73
C THR A 46 4.80 -0.95 -5.81
N ILE A 47 3.89 -1.72 -6.41
CA ILE A 47 2.99 -2.60 -5.67
C ILE A 47 3.15 -4.00 -6.23
N THR A 48 3.37 -4.98 -5.36
CA THR A 48 3.43 -6.37 -5.78
C THR A 48 2.04 -6.92 -6.07
N THR A 49 1.96 -7.90 -6.96
CA THR A 49 0.66 -8.50 -7.31
C THR A 49 0.03 -9.23 -6.14
N ASP A 50 0.80 -9.84 -5.28
CA ASP A 50 0.25 -10.52 -4.10
C ASP A 50 -0.27 -9.53 -3.06
N ALA A 51 0.31 -8.35 -2.96
CA ALA A 51 -0.25 -7.29 -2.12
C ALA A 51 -1.59 -6.81 -2.67
N ILE A 52 -1.70 -6.63 -3.98
CA ILE A 52 -2.97 -6.27 -4.63
C ILE A 52 -4.00 -7.35 -4.40
N LYS A 53 -3.61 -8.61 -4.55
CA LYS A 53 -4.54 -9.74 -4.34
C LYS A 53 -5.04 -9.78 -2.91
N MET A 54 -4.16 -9.55 -1.93
CA MET A 54 -4.57 -9.51 -0.52
C MET A 54 -5.57 -8.37 -0.27
N ALA A 55 -5.37 -7.23 -0.89
CA ALA A 55 -6.33 -6.12 -0.80
C ALA A 55 -7.69 -6.53 -1.36
N MET A 56 -7.71 -7.15 -2.54
CA MET A 56 -8.95 -7.61 -3.16
C MET A 56 -9.66 -8.66 -2.30
N ASP A 57 -8.92 -9.63 -1.77
CA ASP A 57 -9.48 -10.71 -0.95
C ASP A 57 -10.06 -10.20 0.37
N ASN A 58 -9.62 -9.05 0.83
CA ASN A 58 -10.09 -8.42 2.07
C ASN A 58 -11.02 -7.23 1.83
N ASN A 59 -11.53 -7.06 0.62
CA ASN A 59 -12.42 -5.96 0.23
C ASN A 59 -11.82 -4.59 0.55
N ILE A 60 -10.53 -4.44 0.34
CA ILE A 60 -9.81 -3.20 0.55
C ILE A 60 -9.77 -2.45 -0.78
N ASP A 61 -10.27 -1.22 -0.79
CA ASP A 61 -10.21 -0.36 -1.97
C ASP A 61 -8.79 0.15 -2.18
N VAL A 62 -8.30 0.06 -3.40
CA VAL A 62 -7.01 0.65 -3.79
C VAL A 62 -7.31 1.81 -4.73
N VAL A 63 -6.94 3.01 -4.30
CA VAL A 63 -7.23 4.24 -5.02
C VAL A 63 -5.93 4.91 -5.43
N PHE A 64 -5.82 5.21 -6.71
CA PHE A 64 -4.68 5.96 -7.25
C PHE A 64 -5.12 7.39 -7.46
N LEU A 65 -4.40 8.32 -6.84
CA LEU A 65 -4.62 9.74 -7.05
C LEU A 65 -3.63 10.27 -8.07
N ASP A 66 -4.17 11.03 -9.01
CA ASP A 66 -3.38 11.71 -10.01
C ASP A 66 -3.08 13.13 -9.53
N ASP A 67 -1.80 13.52 -9.60
CA ASP A 67 -1.38 14.86 -9.21
C ASP A 67 -1.79 15.94 -10.23
N PHE A 68 -2.27 15.52 -11.37
CA PHE A 68 -2.72 16.45 -12.39
C PHE A 68 -4.16 16.80 -12.13
N GLY A 69 -4.31 17.72 -11.31
CA GLY A 69 -5.65 18.19 -10.97
C GLY A 69 -6.55 18.29 -12.15
#